data_8eb0e30cfe7af1edb7908f3279536b38
#
_entry.id   8eb0e30cfe7af1edb7908f3279536b38
#
_cell.length_a   1.000
_cell.length_b   1.000
_cell.length_c   1.000
_cell.angle_alpha   90.00
_cell.angle_beta   90.00
_cell.angle_gamma   90.00
#
_symmetry.space_group_name_H-M   'P 1'
#
loop_
_entity.id
_entity.type
_entity.pdbx_description
1 polymer ?
#
loop_
_entity_poly.entity_id
_entity_poly.type
_entity_poly.pdbx_seq_one_letter_code
_entity_poly.pdbx_strand_id
1 'polypeptide(L)'
;MKFKLNRTEKFLIRYYKPMFFSYFIILVLASLFFGFMGWSTIGRIFNTILLIFMFYVIFVPMSKAKQIQQLNDVDFDILSMIDACNQMIDAYNPKDITHLSSFCLFRIIGLINLGDFDRAEQEIKFFWQHFNLKKIHPSDIAQTHSLMANIALEKDDIKLFEDEMRIVYEYGNKPAIVGTFKHSYNYNVKGMELLSEAYFANRNNCAQDYEHRVFEHMNTNPLTGKPLKKKPKPMYYLMACSKLFMFYKNTDNNQKATYYAQQLLSIGNEQLNDYRKAKEYLENADRSN
;
A
#
# COMPACT_ATOMS: atom_id res chain seq x y z
N MET A 1 -1.50 10.00 -17.15
CA MET A 1 -2.57 11.02 -16.92
C MET A 1 -2.29 11.68 -15.58
N LYS A 2 -2.08 13.01 -15.52
CA LYS A 2 -1.67 13.68 -14.28
C LYS A 2 -2.86 13.69 -13.28
N PHE A 3 -2.65 13.17 -12.07
CA PHE A 3 -3.66 13.21 -11.01
C PHE A 3 -3.94 14.67 -10.61
N LYS A 4 -5.20 15.03 -10.54
CA LYS A 4 -5.61 16.36 -10.09
C LYS A 4 -7.03 16.30 -9.50
N LEU A 5 -7.21 16.91 -8.34
CA LEU A 5 -8.54 17.10 -7.74
C LEU A 5 -9.09 18.48 -8.14
N ASN A 6 -10.25 18.49 -8.75
CA ASN A 6 -11.00 19.74 -8.97
C ASN A 6 -11.72 20.19 -7.68
N ARG A 7 -12.28 21.40 -7.70
CA ARG A 7 -12.97 22.00 -6.55
C ARG A 7 -14.16 21.17 -6.05
N THR A 8 -14.93 20.60 -6.96
CA THR A 8 -16.09 19.77 -6.63
C THR A 8 -15.65 18.44 -6.00
N GLU A 9 -14.63 17.79 -6.54
CA GLU A 9 -14.08 16.55 -5.98
C GLU A 9 -13.53 16.75 -4.57
N LYS A 10 -12.78 17.85 -4.32
CA LYS A 10 -12.30 18.21 -2.97
C LYS A 10 -13.46 18.41 -1.99
N PHE A 11 -14.53 19.09 -2.42
CA PHE A 11 -15.72 19.25 -1.60
C PHE A 11 -16.39 17.91 -1.29
N LEU A 12 -16.59 17.06 -2.30
CA LEU A 12 -17.19 15.73 -2.11
C LEU A 12 -16.34 14.86 -1.18
N ILE A 13 -15.03 14.82 -1.34
CA ILE A 13 -14.12 14.07 -0.46
C ILE A 13 -14.21 14.56 0.98
N ARG A 14 -14.25 15.89 1.20
CA ARG A 14 -14.32 16.46 2.55
C ARG A 14 -15.61 16.15 3.29
N TYR A 15 -16.73 16.12 2.57
CA TYR A 15 -18.06 16.05 3.15
C TYR A 15 -18.81 14.74 2.82
N TYR A 16 -18.15 13.74 2.22
CA TYR A 16 -18.84 12.52 1.77
C TYR A 16 -19.60 11.80 2.89
N LYS A 17 -19.03 11.69 4.10
CA LYS A 17 -19.71 11.04 5.24
C LYS A 17 -20.98 11.76 5.66
N PRO A 18 -20.94 13.06 6.03
CA PRO A 18 -22.17 13.77 6.38
C PRO A 18 -23.16 13.83 5.22
N MET A 19 -22.70 14.00 3.97
CA MET A 19 -23.59 13.99 2.80
C MET A 19 -24.27 12.61 2.65
N PHE A 20 -23.51 11.54 2.75
CA PHE A 20 -24.06 10.17 2.68
C PHE A 20 -25.17 9.96 3.73
N PHE A 21 -24.90 10.31 4.98
CA PHE A 21 -25.90 10.18 6.06
C PHE A 21 -27.11 11.10 5.83
N SER A 22 -26.91 12.33 5.39
CA SER A 22 -28.01 13.24 5.08
C SER A 22 -28.89 12.70 3.94
N TYR A 23 -28.29 12.21 2.86
CA TYR A 23 -29.05 11.61 1.75
C TYR A 23 -29.76 10.34 2.16
N PHE A 24 -29.16 9.53 3.02
CA PHE A 24 -29.81 8.33 3.55
C PHE A 24 -31.04 8.68 4.38
N ILE A 25 -30.96 9.67 5.27
CA ILE A 25 -32.10 10.15 6.05
C ILE A 25 -33.19 10.71 5.15
N ILE A 26 -32.83 11.56 4.16
CA ILE A 26 -33.79 12.10 3.20
C ILE A 26 -34.47 11.00 2.40
N LEU A 27 -33.74 9.96 1.98
CA LEU A 27 -34.26 8.80 1.27
C LEU A 27 -35.34 8.07 2.10
N VAL A 28 -35.07 7.84 3.39
CA VAL A 28 -36.01 7.17 4.29
C VAL A 28 -37.27 8.03 4.49
N LEU A 29 -37.07 9.32 4.81
CA LEU A 29 -38.21 10.25 5.03
C LEU A 29 -39.07 10.42 3.78
N ALA A 30 -38.44 10.56 2.60
CA ALA A 30 -39.14 10.65 1.33
C ALA A 30 -39.93 9.38 1.01
N SER A 31 -39.34 8.20 1.27
CA SER A 31 -40.04 6.92 1.08
C SER A 31 -41.28 6.80 1.94
N LEU A 32 -41.21 7.20 3.20
CA LEU A 32 -42.34 7.24 4.11
C LEU A 32 -43.39 8.25 3.66
N PHE A 33 -43.00 9.46 3.30
CA PHE A 33 -43.92 10.53 2.86
C PHE A 33 -44.68 10.14 1.58
N PHE A 34 -43.97 9.69 0.53
CA PHE A 34 -44.61 9.29 -0.74
C PHE A 34 -45.47 8.03 -0.58
N GLY A 35 -45.06 7.11 0.31
CA GLY A 35 -45.88 5.96 0.68
C GLY A 35 -47.21 6.39 1.34
N PHE A 36 -47.15 7.30 2.29
CA PHE A 36 -48.34 7.83 2.99
C PHE A 36 -49.26 8.60 2.03
N MET A 37 -48.72 9.37 1.12
CA MET A 37 -49.49 10.14 0.14
C MET A 37 -50.01 9.32 -1.05
N GLY A 38 -49.69 8.04 -1.14
CA GLY A 38 -50.08 7.19 -2.26
C GLY A 38 -49.37 7.50 -3.60
N TRP A 39 -48.35 8.35 -3.60
CA TRP A 39 -47.60 8.81 -4.78
C TRP A 39 -46.44 7.85 -5.11
N SER A 40 -46.73 6.59 -5.26
CA SER A 40 -45.74 5.53 -5.37
C SER A 40 -44.79 5.72 -6.59
N THR A 41 -45.29 6.21 -7.72
CA THR A 41 -44.47 6.40 -8.94
C THR A 41 -43.52 7.59 -8.78
N ILE A 42 -44.00 8.74 -8.28
CA ILE A 42 -43.19 9.94 -8.03
C ILE A 42 -42.12 9.62 -6.98
N GLY A 43 -42.51 8.92 -5.91
CA GLY A 43 -41.59 8.48 -4.86
C GLY A 43 -40.49 7.55 -5.39
N ARG A 44 -40.78 6.63 -6.29
CA ARG A 44 -39.78 5.78 -6.93
C ARG A 44 -38.76 6.58 -7.75
N ILE A 45 -39.22 7.52 -8.57
CA ILE A 45 -38.35 8.38 -9.39
C ILE A 45 -37.44 9.20 -8.47
N PHE A 46 -38.00 9.86 -7.45
CA PHE A 46 -37.24 10.67 -6.52
C PHE A 46 -36.18 9.85 -5.76
N ASN A 47 -36.56 8.69 -5.24
CA ASN A 47 -35.65 7.79 -4.54
C ASN A 47 -34.55 7.26 -5.45
N THR A 48 -34.85 6.99 -6.73
CA THR A 48 -33.84 6.57 -7.71
C THR A 48 -32.80 7.66 -7.95
N ILE A 49 -33.23 8.92 -8.08
CA ILE A 49 -32.31 10.06 -8.25
C ILE A 49 -31.43 10.23 -7.01
N LEU A 50 -31.99 10.14 -5.80
CA LEU A 50 -31.24 10.22 -4.55
C LEU A 50 -30.22 9.08 -4.42
N LEU A 51 -30.60 7.85 -4.78
CA LEU A 51 -29.69 6.71 -4.78
C LEU A 51 -28.51 6.94 -5.74
N ILE A 52 -28.75 7.39 -6.96
CA ILE A 52 -27.71 7.69 -7.93
C ILE A 52 -26.74 8.72 -7.36
N PHE A 53 -27.27 9.78 -6.73
CA PHE A 53 -26.45 10.83 -6.14
C PHE A 53 -25.64 10.32 -4.94
N MET A 54 -26.23 9.48 -4.10
CA MET A 54 -25.56 8.85 -2.97
C MET A 54 -24.41 7.95 -3.44
N PHE A 55 -24.61 7.16 -4.50
CA PHE A 55 -23.55 6.37 -5.11
C PHE A 55 -22.44 7.26 -5.69
N TYR A 56 -22.76 8.36 -6.33
CA TYR A 56 -21.79 9.30 -6.86
C TYR A 56 -20.89 9.89 -5.76
N VAL A 57 -21.47 10.29 -4.61
CA VAL A 57 -20.75 10.82 -3.46
C VAL A 57 -19.72 9.83 -2.91
N ILE A 58 -20.05 8.52 -2.88
CA ILE A 58 -19.11 7.46 -2.44
C ILE A 58 -18.11 7.12 -3.54
N PHE A 59 -18.54 7.12 -4.79
CA PHE A 59 -17.73 6.68 -5.92
C PHE A 59 -16.51 7.59 -6.15
N VAL A 60 -16.64 8.90 -5.94
CA VAL A 60 -15.54 9.85 -6.17
C VAL A 60 -14.30 9.52 -5.31
N PRO A 61 -14.38 9.47 -3.96
CA PRO A 61 -13.20 9.15 -3.16
C PRO A 61 -12.62 7.76 -3.46
N MET A 62 -13.48 6.75 -3.71
CA MET A 62 -13.03 5.40 -4.07
C MET A 62 -12.30 5.36 -5.42
N SER A 63 -12.81 6.08 -6.42
CA SER A 63 -12.18 6.18 -7.73
C SER A 63 -10.81 6.84 -7.65
N LYS A 64 -10.68 7.91 -6.84
CA LYS A 64 -9.41 8.59 -6.64
C LYS A 64 -8.39 7.74 -5.90
N ALA A 65 -8.81 7.01 -4.87
CA ALA A 65 -7.95 6.05 -4.18
C ALA A 65 -7.43 4.95 -5.14
N LYS A 66 -8.30 4.45 -6.03
CA LYS A 66 -7.92 3.47 -7.06
C LYS A 66 -6.91 4.04 -8.06
N GLN A 67 -7.05 5.31 -8.47
CA GLN A 67 -6.07 5.97 -9.35
C GLN A 67 -4.69 6.06 -8.69
N ILE A 68 -4.63 6.42 -7.39
CA ILE A 68 -3.38 6.43 -6.63
C ILE A 68 -2.74 5.04 -6.59
N GLN A 69 -3.54 4.02 -6.34
CA GLN A 69 -3.07 2.63 -6.35
C GLN A 69 -2.52 2.22 -7.72
N GLN A 70 -3.14 2.65 -8.81
CA GLN A 70 -2.67 2.40 -10.16
C GLN A 70 -1.31 3.05 -10.43
N LEU A 71 -1.11 4.31 -10.01
CA LEU A 71 0.18 5.00 -10.14
C LEU A 71 1.32 4.23 -9.48
N ASN A 72 1.08 3.60 -8.32
CA ASN A 72 2.07 2.76 -7.64
C ASN A 72 2.22 1.38 -8.28
N ASP A 73 1.11 0.67 -8.45
CA ASP A 73 1.11 -0.78 -8.69
C ASP A 73 1.32 -1.16 -10.15
N VAL A 74 1.08 -0.23 -11.08
CA VAL A 74 1.08 -0.47 -12.53
C VAL A 74 1.98 0.51 -13.28
N ASP A 75 1.81 1.81 -13.03
CA ASP A 75 2.47 2.85 -13.81
C ASP A 75 3.88 3.18 -13.27
N PHE A 76 4.18 2.80 -12.01
CA PHE A 76 5.41 3.14 -11.27
C PHE A 76 5.73 4.65 -11.27
N ASP A 77 4.71 5.50 -11.40
CA ASP A 77 4.83 6.95 -11.31
C ASP A 77 4.74 7.39 -9.84
N ILE A 78 5.81 7.14 -9.12
CA ILE A 78 5.88 7.31 -7.66
C ILE A 78 5.76 8.79 -7.27
N LEU A 79 6.35 9.69 -8.03
CA LEU A 79 6.26 11.12 -7.77
C LEU A 79 4.82 11.64 -7.90
N SER A 80 4.13 11.22 -8.96
CA SER A 80 2.69 11.55 -9.13
C SER A 80 1.82 10.91 -8.05
N MET A 81 2.18 9.70 -7.58
CA MET A 81 1.48 9.04 -6.47
C MET A 81 1.62 9.84 -5.17
N ILE A 82 2.83 10.29 -4.82
CA ILE A 82 3.08 11.11 -3.62
C ILE A 82 2.30 12.43 -3.69
N ASP A 83 2.33 13.11 -4.84
CA ASP A 83 1.55 14.34 -5.05
C ASP A 83 0.05 14.10 -4.92
N ALA A 84 -0.45 13.00 -5.48
CA ALA A 84 -1.84 12.58 -5.36
C ALA A 84 -2.23 12.30 -3.89
N CYS A 85 -1.36 11.65 -3.11
CA CYS A 85 -1.58 11.43 -1.68
C CYS A 85 -1.67 12.76 -0.93
N ASN A 86 -0.79 13.73 -1.21
CA ASN A 86 -0.85 15.07 -0.61
C ASN A 86 -2.19 15.76 -0.92
N GLN A 87 -2.63 15.73 -2.19
CA GLN A 87 -3.92 16.32 -2.58
C GLN A 87 -5.10 15.65 -1.86
N MET A 88 -5.06 14.33 -1.63
CA MET A 88 -6.11 13.62 -0.88
C MET A 88 -6.08 13.98 0.60
N ILE A 89 -4.89 14.02 1.23
CA ILE A 89 -4.74 14.42 2.64
C ILE A 89 -5.31 15.82 2.86
N ASP A 90 -5.01 16.77 1.98
CA ASP A 90 -5.54 18.13 2.05
C ASP A 90 -7.05 18.20 1.82
N ALA A 91 -7.60 17.30 1.01
CA ALA A 91 -9.02 17.27 0.68
C ALA A 91 -9.88 16.67 1.78
N TYR A 92 -9.39 15.66 2.53
CA TYR A 92 -10.16 15.00 3.57
C TYR A 92 -10.43 15.88 4.78
N ASN A 93 -11.49 15.56 5.51
CA ASN A 93 -11.76 16.20 6.80
C ASN A 93 -10.66 15.78 7.80
N PRO A 94 -10.03 16.72 8.54
CA PRO A 94 -9.01 16.39 9.53
C PRO A 94 -9.45 15.41 10.63
N LYS A 95 -10.76 15.27 10.83
CA LYS A 95 -11.34 14.29 11.78
C LYS A 95 -11.46 12.88 11.20
N ASP A 96 -11.24 12.70 9.89
CA ASP A 96 -11.32 11.39 9.22
C ASP A 96 -9.99 10.64 9.29
N ILE A 97 -9.61 10.26 10.50
CA ILE A 97 -8.32 9.63 10.81
C ILE A 97 -8.07 8.39 9.95
N THR A 98 -9.08 7.56 9.71
CA THR A 98 -8.93 6.30 8.96
C THR A 98 -8.46 6.50 7.52
N HIS A 99 -9.02 7.49 6.80
CA HIS A 99 -8.59 7.75 5.43
C HIS A 99 -7.29 8.52 5.38
N LEU A 100 -7.10 9.47 6.31
CA LEU A 100 -5.85 10.23 6.41
C LEU A 100 -4.66 9.31 6.70
N SER A 101 -4.78 8.37 7.65
CA SER A 101 -3.73 7.40 7.94
C SER A 101 -3.35 6.56 6.72
N SER A 102 -4.35 6.10 5.97
CA SER A 102 -4.11 5.30 4.76
C SER A 102 -3.34 6.08 3.68
N PHE A 103 -3.68 7.36 3.42
CA PHE A 103 -2.94 8.16 2.44
C PHE A 103 -1.54 8.56 2.94
N CYS A 104 -1.36 8.77 4.23
CA CYS A 104 -0.03 8.93 4.82
C CYS A 104 0.83 7.66 4.61
N LEU A 105 0.26 6.47 4.81
CA LEU A 105 0.95 5.20 4.55
C LEU A 105 1.34 5.04 3.08
N PHE A 106 0.44 5.34 2.13
CA PHE A 106 0.77 5.32 0.70
C PHE A 106 1.90 6.28 0.36
N ARG A 107 1.91 7.47 0.97
CA ARG A 107 2.99 8.45 0.79
C ARG A 107 4.33 7.94 1.31
N ILE A 108 4.34 7.32 2.50
CA ILE A 108 5.53 6.69 3.08
C ILE A 108 6.06 5.57 2.18
N ILE A 109 5.20 4.69 1.67
CA ILE A 109 5.56 3.65 0.71
C ILE A 109 6.20 4.26 -0.54
N GLY A 110 5.65 5.36 -1.04
CA GLY A 110 6.22 6.07 -2.18
C GLY A 110 7.63 6.60 -1.90
N LEU A 111 7.87 7.18 -0.73
CA LEU A 111 9.18 7.66 -0.34
C LEU A 111 10.21 6.52 -0.25
N ILE A 112 9.82 5.37 0.30
CA ILE A 112 10.67 4.17 0.34
C ILE A 112 10.98 3.68 -1.08
N ASN A 113 9.98 3.61 -1.95
CA ASN A 113 10.16 3.21 -3.34
C ASN A 113 11.09 4.17 -4.11
N LEU A 114 11.10 5.46 -3.75
CA LEU A 114 12.07 6.44 -4.25
C LEU A 114 13.46 6.31 -3.62
N GLY A 115 13.63 5.56 -2.52
CA GLY A 115 14.86 5.52 -1.74
C GLY A 115 15.09 6.77 -0.88
N ASP A 116 14.06 7.58 -0.64
CA ASP A 116 14.11 8.74 0.26
C ASP A 116 13.81 8.28 1.70
N PHE A 117 14.74 7.47 2.24
CA PHE A 117 14.56 6.80 3.52
C PHE A 117 14.52 7.77 4.70
N ASP A 118 15.27 8.86 4.64
CA ASP A 118 15.29 9.85 5.73
C ASP A 118 13.94 10.54 5.86
N ARG A 119 13.36 10.93 4.74
CA ARG A 119 12.04 11.53 4.74
C ARG A 119 10.94 10.52 5.08
N ALA A 120 11.06 9.28 4.60
CA ALA A 120 10.14 8.21 4.98
C ALA A 120 10.13 7.96 6.48
N GLU A 121 11.30 7.91 7.12
CA GLU A 121 11.44 7.77 8.58
C GLU A 121 10.81 8.93 9.34
N GLN A 122 11.03 10.18 8.90
CA GLN A 122 10.40 11.36 9.49
C GLN A 122 8.87 11.29 9.39
N GLU A 123 8.34 10.88 8.26
CA GLU A 123 6.89 10.73 8.05
C GLU A 123 6.29 9.61 8.93
N ILE A 124 6.99 8.51 9.17
CA ILE A 124 6.56 7.46 10.09
C ILE A 124 6.53 8.00 11.53
N LYS A 125 7.57 8.71 11.96
CA LYS A 125 7.62 9.33 13.29
C LYS A 125 6.50 10.35 13.46
N PHE A 126 6.26 11.17 12.43
CA PHE A 126 5.14 12.09 12.39
C PHE A 126 3.80 11.35 12.52
N PHE A 127 3.61 10.24 11.78
CA PHE A 127 2.42 9.41 11.87
C PHE A 127 2.14 8.94 13.31
N TRP A 128 3.15 8.42 14.00
CA TRP A 128 2.99 7.94 15.38
C TRP A 128 2.70 9.05 16.38
N GLN A 129 3.21 10.24 16.16
CA GLN A 129 3.02 11.40 17.06
C GLN A 129 1.68 12.09 16.88
N HIS A 130 1.19 12.19 15.64
CA HIS A 130 0.03 13.00 15.31
C HIS A 130 -1.27 12.23 15.23
N PHE A 131 -1.22 10.93 14.97
CA PHE A 131 -2.42 10.12 14.97
C PHE A 131 -2.65 9.44 16.32
N ASN A 132 -3.91 9.48 16.79
CA ASN A 132 -4.29 8.67 17.95
C ASN A 132 -4.31 7.19 17.56
N LEU A 133 -3.24 6.45 17.89
CA LEU A 133 -3.05 5.06 17.51
C LEU A 133 -4.18 4.14 17.97
N LYS A 134 -4.92 4.49 19.04
CA LYS A 134 -6.11 3.74 19.48
C LYS A 134 -7.28 3.81 18.48
N LYS A 135 -7.28 4.81 17.59
CA LYS A 135 -8.29 5.00 16.55
C LYS A 135 -7.84 4.55 15.16
N ILE A 136 -6.58 4.15 15.04
CA ILE A 136 -6.02 3.62 13.80
C ILE A 136 -6.22 2.11 13.79
N HIS A 137 -6.46 1.58 12.60
CA HIS A 137 -6.58 0.14 12.45
C HIS A 137 -5.23 -0.53 12.80
N PRO A 138 -5.22 -1.61 13.61
CA PRO A 138 -3.99 -2.30 14.00
C PRO A 138 -3.11 -2.72 12.81
N SER A 139 -3.70 -2.99 11.61
CA SER A 139 -2.94 -3.28 10.38
C SER A 139 -2.08 -2.11 9.92
N ASP A 140 -2.61 -0.90 10.03
CA ASP A 140 -1.88 0.29 9.59
C ASP A 140 -0.69 0.56 10.54
N ILE A 141 -0.88 0.27 11.84
CA ILE A 141 0.20 0.36 12.84
C ILE A 141 1.28 -0.69 12.52
N ALA A 142 0.89 -1.96 12.34
CA ALA A 142 1.84 -3.01 11.98
C ALA A 142 2.57 -2.69 10.67
N GLN A 143 1.88 -2.11 9.70
CA GLN A 143 2.49 -1.70 8.45
C GLN A 143 3.51 -0.58 8.63
N THR A 144 3.27 0.43 9.50
CA THR A 144 4.29 1.46 9.78
C THR A 144 5.54 0.87 10.40
N HIS A 145 5.42 -0.10 11.31
CA HIS A 145 6.56 -0.80 11.89
C HIS A 145 7.30 -1.66 10.85
N SER A 146 6.58 -2.33 9.95
CA SER A 146 7.19 -3.06 8.83
C SER A 146 7.96 -2.13 7.88
N LEU A 147 7.43 -0.94 7.61
CA LEU A 147 8.09 0.07 6.78
C LEU A 147 9.34 0.63 7.49
N MET A 148 9.29 0.87 8.80
CA MET A 148 10.46 1.28 9.59
C MET A 148 11.53 0.18 9.61
N ALA A 149 11.15 -1.08 9.77
CA ALA A 149 12.08 -2.21 9.69
C ALA A 149 12.76 -2.29 8.31
N ASN A 150 12.02 -2.02 7.22
CA ASN A 150 12.63 -1.96 5.88
C ASN A 150 13.64 -0.81 5.77
N ILE A 151 13.33 0.38 6.29
CA ILE A 151 14.26 1.52 6.33
C ILE A 151 15.50 1.18 7.16
N ALA A 152 15.34 0.49 8.28
CA ALA A 152 16.44 0.07 9.14
C ALA A 152 17.41 -0.88 8.41
N LEU A 153 16.89 -1.86 7.63
CA LEU A 153 17.73 -2.71 6.77
C LEU A 153 18.51 -1.88 5.74
N GLU A 154 17.85 -0.94 5.08
CA GLU A 154 18.49 -0.09 4.07
C GLU A 154 19.58 0.84 4.65
N LYS A 155 19.48 1.16 5.95
CA LYS A 155 20.48 1.95 6.70
C LYS A 155 21.50 1.10 7.48
N ASP A 156 21.44 -0.22 7.34
CA ASP A 156 22.26 -1.20 8.09
C ASP A 156 22.12 -1.09 9.63
N ASP A 157 20.97 -0.57 10.09
CA ASP A 157 20.64 -0.50 11.53
C ASP A 157 19.91 -1.77 12.00
N ILE A 158 20.71 -2.80 12.24
CA ILE A 158 20.21 -4.14 12.63
C ILE A 158 19.42 -4.10 13.92
N LYS A 159 19.84 -3.27 14.89
CA LYS A 159 19.14 -3.15 16.17
C LYS A 159 17.74 -2.57 16.01
N LEU A 160 17.61 -1.50 15.24
CA LEU A 160 16.31 -0.91 14.94
C LEU A 160 15.44 -1.90 14.18
N PHE A 161 16.00 -2.66 13.20
CA PHE A 161 15.29 -3.70 12.49
C PHE A 161 14.69 -4.75 13.43
N GLU A 162 15.50 -5.30 14.36
CA GLU A 162 15.04 -6.31 15.31
C GLU A 162 13.96 -5.77 16.27
N ASP A 163 14.11 -4.54 16.75
CA ASP A 163 13.13 -3.89 17.62
C ASP A 163 11.78 -3.69 16.89
N GLU A 164 11.81 -3.23 15.64
CA GLU A 164 10.62 -3.03 14.83
C GLU A 164 9.95 -4.36 14.45
N MET A 165 10.73 -5.37 14.08
CA MET A 165 10.20 -6.70 13.77
C MET A 165 9.52 -7.35 14.96
N ARG A 166 10.02 -7.17 16.18
CA ARG A 166 9.36 -7.65 17.41
C ARG A 166 7.93 -7.09 17.53
N ILE A 167 7.76 -5.80 17.22
CA ILE A 167 6.43 -5.15 17.23
C ILE A 167 5.56 -5.71 16.10
N VAL A 168 6.11 -5.91 14.90
CA VAL A 168 5.38 -6.51 13.77
C VAL A 168 4.83 -7.90 14.13
N TYR A 169 5.66 -8.75 14.77
CA TYR A 169 5.22 -10.07 15.25
C TYR A 169 4.15 -9.99 16.34
N GLU A 170 4.29 -9.05 17.28
CA GLU A 170 3.27 -8.84 18.32
C GLU A 170 1.91 -8.50 17.72
N TYR A 171 1.87 -7.61 16.72
CA TYR A 171 0.63 -7.28 16.01
C TYR A 171 0.11 -8.44 15.17
N GLY A 172 0.97 -9.21 14.52
CA GLY A 172 0.60 -10.39 13.75
C GLY A 172 -0.08 -11.49 14.59
N ASN A 173 0.25 -11.55 15.88
CA ASN A 173 -0.33 -12.51 16.81
C ASN A 173 -1.63 -12.02 17.49
N LYS A 174 -1.99 -10.74 17.37
CA LYS A 174 -3.24 -10.22 17.93
C LYS A 174 -4.44 -10.78 17.16
N PRO A 175 -5.47 -11.29 17.85
CA PRO A 175 -6.67 -11.76 17.17
C PRO A 175 -7.32 -10.58 16.43
N ALA A 176 -7.50 -10.74 15.15
CA ALA A 176 -8.21 -9.74 14.35
C ALA A 176 -9.70 -9.77 14.73
N ILE A 177 -10.31 -8.60 14.92
CA ILE A 177 -11.74 -8.43 15.18
C ILE A 177 -12.56 -8.92 13.99
N VAL A 178 -11.95 -8.99 12.78
CA VAL A 178 -12.56 -9.55 11.58
C VAL A 178 -11.53 -10.46 10.90
N GLY A 179 -11.89 -11.69 10.58
CA GLY A 179 -10.98 -12.76 10.10
C GLY A 179 -10.14 -12.43 8.85
N THR A 180 -10.55 -11.44 8.05
CA THR A 180 -9.79 -10.94 6.90
C THR A 180 -8.47 -10.26 7.27
N PHE A 181 -8.38 -9.63 8.43
CA PHE A 181 -7.18 -8.88 8.85
C PHE A 181 -6.04 -9.78 9.31
N LYS A 182 -6.34 -10.91 9.93
CA LYS A 182 -5.32 -11.87 10.36
C LYS A 182 -4.46 -12.37 9.18
N HIS A 183 -5.09 -12.58 8.02
CA HIS A 183 -4.36 -13.00 6.82
C HIS A 183 -3.48 -11.88 6.26
N SER A 184 -3.95 -10.63 6.30
CA SER A 184 -3.15 -9.46 5.86
C SER A 184 -1.89 -9.29 6.71
N TYR A 185 -1.97 -9.48 8.01
CA TYR A 185 -0.78 -9.42 8.89
C TYR A 185 0.22 -10.52 8.58
N ASN A 186 -0.24 -11.78 8.50
CA ASN A 186 0.63 -12.89 8.18
C ASN A 186 1.31 -12.72 6.81
N TYR A 187 0.64 -12.09 5.85
CA TYR A 187 1.21 -11.77 4.55
C TYR A 187 2.38 -10.77 4.70
N ASN A 188 2.17 -9.68 5.44
CA ASN A 188 3.21 -8.67 5.65
C ASN A 188 4.40 -9.22 6.45
N VAL A 189 4.14 -9.99 7.51
CA VAL A 189 5.19 -10.67 8.29
C VAL A 189 6.03 -11.58 7.40
N LYS A 190 5.39 -12.46 6.61
CA LYS A 190 6.10 -13.35 5.68
C LYS A 190 6.90 -12.57 4.63
N GLY A 191 6.37 -11.45 4.15
CA GLY A 191 7.07 -10.56 3.22
C GLY A 191 8.33 -9.94 3.82
N MET A 192 8.29 -9.56 5.10
CA MET A 192 9.44 -9.03 5.84
C MET A 192 10.46 -10.10 6.20
N GLU A 193 10.02 -11.32 6.53
CA GLU A 193 10.90 -12.47 6.75
C GLU A 193 11.71 -12.79 5.49
N LEU A 194 11.06 -12.82 4.32
CA LEU A 194 11.74 -13.04 3.04
C LEU A 194 12.72 -11.90 2.70
N LEU A 195 12.38 -10.65 3.04
CA LEU A 195 13.29 -9.52 2.83
C LEU A 195 14.51 -9.63 3.75
N SER A 196 14.29 -9.94 5.03
CA SER A 196 15.36 -10.14 6.00
C SER A 196 16.29 -11.29 5.61
N GLU A 197 15.73 -12.42 5.13
CA GLU A 197 16.52 -13.56 4.65
C GLU A 197 17.38 -13.17 3.44
N ALA A 198 16.85 -12.38 2.51
CA ALA A 198 17.64 -11.87 1.38
C ALA A 198 18.79 -10.97 1.82
N TYR A 199 18.51 -10.10 2.80
CA TYR A 199 19.51 -9.16 3.31
C TYR A 199 20.66 -9.87 4.03
N PHE A 200 20.35 -10.90 4.83
CA PHE A 200 21.34 -11.67 5.60
C PHE A 200 21.77 -12.97 4.92
N ALA A 201 21.53 -13.13 3.64
CA ALA A 201 21.76 -14.39 2.91
C ALA A 201 23.22 -14.87 2.97
N ASN A 202 24.18 -13.97 3.07
CA ASN A 202 25.59 -14.31 3.22
C ASN A 202 25.97 -14.82 4.62
N ARG A 203 25.11 -14.63 5.62
CA ARG A 203 25.35 -15.05 7.03
C ARG A 203 24.68 -16.36 7.38
N ASN A 204 23.70 -16.78 6.60
CA ASN A 204 22.89 -17.96 6.87
C ASN A 204 23.10 -19.03 5.80
N ASN A 205 23.10 -20.31 6.18
CA ASN A 205 23.00 -21.42 5.21
C ASN A 205 21.65 -21.28 4.48
N CYS A 206 21.70 -20.75 3.27
CA CYS A 206 20.52 -20.33 2.52
C CYS A 206 19.62 -21.51 2.20
N ALA A 207 18.33 -21.36 2.44
CA ALA A 207 17.32 -22.32 2.08
C ALA A 207 17.29 -22.53 0.56
N GLN A 208 17.44 -23.78 0.11
CA GLN A 208 17.41 -24.14 -1.32
C GLN A 208 16.11 -23.74 -2.03
N ASP A 209 15.05 -23.47 -1.27
CA ASP A 209 13.71 -23.14 -1.74
C ASP A 209 13.36 -21.64 -1.69
N TYR A 210 14.34 -20.73 -1.43
CA TYR A 210 14.07 -19.31 -1.27
C TYR A 210 13.31 -18.70 -2.45
N GLU A 211 13.76 -18.99 -3.68
CA GLU A 211 13.11 -18.52 -4.90
C GLU A 211 11.63 -18.99 -4.99
N HIS A 212 11.39 -20.26 -4.67
CA HIS A 212 10.04 -20.82 -4.64
C HIS A 212 9.15 -20.08 -3.63
N ARG A 213 9.63 -19.84 -2.41
CA ARG A 213 8.90 -19.15 -1.35
C ARG A 213 8.59 -17.69 -1.71
N VAL A 214 9.51 -17.00 -2.39
CA VAL A 214 9.28 -15.64 -2.87
C VAL A 214 8.16 -15.62 -3.90
N PHE A 215 8.16 -16.53 -4.88
CA PHE A 215 7.11 -16.61 -5.89
C PHE A 215 5.77 -17.10 -5.31
N GLU A 216 5.77 -18.02 -4.37
CA GLU A 216 4.57 -18.42 -3.64
C GLU A 216 3.94 -17.24 -2.92
N HIS A 217 4.75 -16.45 -2.19
CA HIS A 217 4.30 -15.26 -1.51
C HIS A 217 3.72 -14.21 -2.47
N MET A 218 4.41 -13.96 -3.60
CA MET A 218 3.91 -13.05 -4.65
C MET A 218 2.56 -13.49 -5.21
N ASN A 219 2.35 -14.79 -5.38
CA ASN A 219 1.12 -15.37 -5.92
C ASN A 219 0.02 -15.58 -4.86
N THR A 220 0.24 -15.13 -3.63
CA THR A 220 -0.72 -15.22 -2.53
C THR A 220 -1.54 -13.94 -2.42
N ASN A 221 -2.86 -14.07 -2.27
CA ASN A 221 -3.75 -12.95 -2.01
C ASN A 221 -3.52 -12.43 -0.58
N PRO A 222 -3.12 -11.16 -0.40
CA PRO A 222 -2.78 -10.61 0.92
C PRO A 222 -3.94 -10.58 1.90
N LEU A 223 -5.19 -10.55 1.41
CA LEU A 223 -6.39 -10.49 2.26
C LEU A 223 -6.87 -11.87 2.70
N THR A 224 -6.72 -12.88 1.86
CA THR A 224 -7.31 -14.21 2.09
C THR A 224 -6.29 -15.31 2.37
N GLY A 225 -5.00 -15.07 2.12
CA GLY A 225 -3.93 -16.06 2.22
C GLY A 225 -4.03 -17.20 1.20
N LYS A 226 -4.94 -17.09 0.22
CA LYS A 226 -5.14 -18.10 -0.83
C LYS A 226 -4.39 -17.71 -2.11
N PRO A 227 -4.09 -18.66 -3.00
CA PRO A 227 -3.51 -18.34 -4.30
C PRO A 227 -4.34 -17.30 -5.06
N LEU A 228 -3.67 -16.40 -5.77
CA LEU A 228 -4.30 -15.41 -6.63
C LEU A 228 -5.03 -16.11 -7.79
N LYS A 229 -6.26 -15.68 -8.07
CA LYS A 229 -7.02 -16.14 -9.24
C LYS A 229 -6.59 -15.47 -10.55
N LYS A 230 -5.82 -14.37 -10.48
CA LYS A 230 -5.32 -13.58 -11.60
C LYS A 230 -3.83 -13.37 -11.44
N LYS A 231 -3.13 -13.04 -12.53
CA LYS A 231 -1.72 -12.64 -12.46
C LYS A 231 -1.51 -11.53 -11.41
N PRO A 232 -0.42 -11.58 -10.63
CA PRO A 232 -0.10 -10.51 -9.70
C PRO A 232 0.12 -9.19 -10.44
N LYS A 233 -0.09 -8.09 -9.75
CA LYS A 233 0.18 -6.76 -10.31
C LYS A 233 1.68 -6.58 -10.55
N PRO A 234 2.10 -5.74 -11.52
CA PRO A 234 3.51 -5.53 -11.84
C PRO A 234 4.39 -5.19 -10.62
N MET A 235 3.89 -4.37 -9.69
CA MET A 235 4.62 -4.03 -8.46
C MET A 235 4.96 -5.26 -7.60
N TYR A 236 4.06 -6.23 -7.45
CA TYR A 236 4.35 -7.45 -6.69
C TYR A 236 5.43 -8.30 -7.35
N TYR A 237 5.43 -8.36 -8.68
CA TYR A 237 6.47 -9.06 -9.42
C TYR A 237 7.82 -8.33 -9.29
N LEU A 238 7.81 -7.00 -9.37
CA LEU A 238 9.01 -6.17 -9.14
C LEU A 238 9.59 -6.40 -7.72
N MET A 239 8.74 -6.38 -6.70
CA MET A 239 9.15 -6.66 -5.31
C MET A 239 9.71 -8.08 -5.13
N ALA A 240 9.19 -9.07 -5.86
CA ALA A 240 9.74 -10.42 -5.85
C ALA A 240 11.13 -10.46 -6.52
N CYS A 241 11.28 -9.84 -7.68
CA CYS A 241 12.58 -9.73 -8.37
C CYS A 241 13.61 -8.98 -7.53
N SER A 242 13.21 -7.93 -6.80
CA SER A 242 14.10 -7.18 -5.90
C SER A 242 14.66 -8.07 -4.78
N LYS A 243 13.79 -8.84 -4.11
CA LYS A 243 14.24 -9.79 -3.07
C LYS A 243 15.18 -10.86 -3.64
N LEU A 244 14.86 -11.40 -4.81
CA LEU A 244 15.70 -12.42 -5.48
C LEU A 244 17.05 -11.84 -5.94
N PHE A 245 17.05 -10.63 -6.49
CA PHE A 245 18.28 -9.93 -6.84
C PHE A 245 19.17 -9.73 -5.61
N MET A 246 18.62 -9.20 -4.52
CA MET A 246 19.36 -9.01 -3.27
C MET A 246 19.91 -10.32 -2.71
N PHE A 247 19.08 -11.36 -2.67
CA PHE A 247 19.47 -12.69 -2.19
C PHE A 247 20.63 -13.27 -2.99
N TYR A 248 20.53 -13.30 -4.32
CA TYR A 248 21.57 -13.87 -5.16
C TYR A 248 22.85 -13.02 -5.22
N LYS A 249 22.72 -11.69 -5.13
CA LYS A 249 23.87 -10.79 -4.95
C LYS A 249 24.61 -11.11 -3.65
N ASN A 250 23.90 -11.28 -2.54
CA ASN A 250 24.49 -11.54 -1.23
C ASN A 250 25.00 -12.98 -1.05
N THR A 251 24.64 -13.90 -1.93
CA THR A 251 25.16 -15.29 -1.97
C THR A 251 26.19 -15.51 -3.07
N ASP A 252 26.72 -14.43 -3.68
CA ASP A 252 27.71 -14.47 -4.76
C ASP A 252 27.28 -15.29 -6.00
N ASN A 253 25.97 -15.51 -6.18
CA ASN A 253 25.42 -16.14 -7.37
C ASN A 253 25.21 -15.11 -8.47
N ASN A 254 26.32 -14.67 -9.07
CA ASN A 254 26.33 -13.57 -10.03
C ASN A 254 25.43 -13.82 -11.25
N GLN A 255 25.31 -15.07 -11.72
CA GLN A 255 24.46 -15.41 -12.86
C GLN A 255 22.98 -15.11 -12.56
N LYS A 256 22.46 -15.58 -11.42
CA LYS A 256 21.08 -15.31 -11.02
C LYS A 256 20.88 -13.85 -10.58
N ALA A 257 21.83 -13.22 -9.92
CA ALA A 257 21.80 -11.81 -9.59
C ALA A 257 21.65 -10.94 -10.84
N THR A 258 22.47 -11.20 -11.88
CA THR A 258 22.38 -10.53 -13.19
C THR A 258 21.02 -10.75 -13.84
N TYR A 259 20.51 -11.98 -13.84
CA TYR A 259 19.19 -12.28 -14.38
C TYR A 259 18.08 -11.46 -13.71
N TYR A 260 18.02 -11.43 -12.37
CA TYR A 260 16.99 -10.68 -11.66
C TYR A 260 17.18 -9.16 -11.72
N ALA A 261 18.44 -8.67 -11.82
CA ALA A 261 18.70 -7.27 -12.10
C ALA A 261 18.12 -6.85 -13.47
N GLN A 262 18.32 -7.66 -14.50
CA GLN A 262 17.72 -7.43 -15.83
C GLN A 262 16.19 -7.46 -15.79
N GLN A 263 15.58 -8.36 -15.00
CA GLN A 263 14.13 -8.36 -14.81
C GLN A 263 13.65 -7.06 -14.17
N LEU A 264 14.33 -6.54 -13.14
CA LEU A 264 14.01 -5.25 -12.53
C LEU A 264 14.06 -4.10 -13.53
N LEU A 265 15.09 -4.05 -14.42
CA LEU A 265 15.18 -3.03 -15.44
C LEU A 265 14.09 -3.16 -16.52
N SER A 266 13.63 -4.37 -16.81
CA SER A 266 12.59 -4.60 -17.83
C SER A 266 11.19 -4.17 -17.39
N ILE A 267 10.94 -4.10 -16.06
CA ILE A 267 9.61 -3.87 -15.48
C ILE A 267 9.52 -2.46 -14.90
N GLY A 268 10.55 -2.05 -14.15
CA GLY A 268 10.58 -0.81 -13.39
C GLY A 268 11.00 0.41 -14.24
N ASN A 269 11.23 1.50 -13.55
CA ASN A 269 11.79 2.73 -14.14
C ASN A 269 12.74 3.43 -13.16
N GLU A 270 13.40 4.50 -13.61
CA GLU A 270 14.43 5.21 -12.85
C GLU A 270 13.95 5.89 -11.55
N GLN A 271 12.65 6.05 -11.35
CA GLN A 271 12.13 6.55 -10.07
C GLN A 271 12.32 5.54 -8.95
N LEU A 272 12.31 4.24 -9.25
CA LEU A 272 12.40 3.17 -8.26
C LEU A 272 13.84 2.98 -7.78
N ASN A 273 14.01 2.91 -6.45
CA ASN A 273 15.30 2.63 -5.81
C ASN A 273 15.90 1.29 -6.27
N ASP A 274 15.07 0.24 -6.31
CA ASP A 274 15.52 -1.10 -6.71
C ASP A 274 15.96 -1.15 -8.18
N TYR A 275 15.33 -0.38 -9.06
CA TYR A 275 15.77 -0.22 -10.45
C TYR A 275 17.18 0.39 -10.51
N ARG A 276 17.42 1.47 -9.75
CA ARG A 276 18.74 2.13 -9.75
C ARG A 276 19.83 1.22 -9.19
N LYS A 277 19.56 0.48 -8.11
CA LYS A 277 20.48 -0.52 -7.55
C LYS A 277 20.81 -1.64 -8.54
N ALA A 278 19.83 -2.12 -9.28
CA ALA A 278 20.02 -3.15 -10.30
C ALA A 278 20.84 -2.61 -11.49
N LYS A 279 20.58 -1.38 -11.92
CA LYS A 279 21.33 -0.71 -12.99
C LYS A 279 22.80 -0.55 -12.62
N GLU A 280 23.07 -0.01 -11.43
CA GLU A 280 24.44 0.16 -10.91
C GLU A 280 25.19 -1.18 -10.81
N TYR A 281 24.51 -2.24 -10.35
CA TYR A 281 25.11 -3.57 -10.28
C TYR A 281 25.54 -4.08 -11.65
N LEU A 282 24.71 -3.96 -12.69
CA LEU A 282 25.01 -4.40 -14.04
C LEU A 282 26.14 -3.58 -14.67
N GLU A 283 26.14 -2.24 -14.51
CA GLU A 283 27.19 -1.37 -14.98
C GLU A 283 28.56 -1.69 -14.36
N ASN A 284 28.59 -2.07 -13.07
CA ASN A 284 29.83 -2.46 -12.39
C ASN A 284 30.31 -3.86 -12.83
N ALA A 285 29.39 -4.79 -13.10
CA ALA A 285 29.74 -6.12 -13.63
C ALA A 285 30.37 -6.03 -15.03
N ASP A 286 29.84 -5.15 -15.90
CA ASP A 286 30.39 -4.93 -17.25
C ASP A 286 31.79 -4.29 -17.25
N ARG A 287 32.12 -3.47 -16.24
CA ARG A 287 33.45 -2.85 -16.09
C ARG A 287 34.50 -3.82 -15.55
N SER A 288 34.08 -4.92 -14.96
CA SER A 288 34.97 -5.91 -14.33
C SER A 288 35.33 -7.05 -15.26
N ASN A 289 34.69 -7.15 -16.43
CA ASN A 289 34.97 -8.10 -17.51
C ASN A 289 35.75 -7.41 -18.62
#